data_9bde49b11b68a7c811620207fc5544fd
#
_entry.id   9bde49b11b68a7c811620207fc5544fd
#
_cell.length_a   1.000
_cell.length_b   1.000
_cell.length_c   1.000
_cell.angle_alpha   90.00
_cell.angle_beta   90.00
_cell.angle_gamma   90.00
#
_symmetry.space_group_name_H-M   'P 1'
#
loop_
_entity.id
_entity.type
_entity.pdbx_description
1 polymer ?
#
loop_
_entity_poly.entity_id
_entity_poly.type
_entity_poly.pdbx_seq_one_letter_code
_entity_poly.pdbx_strand_id
1 'polypeptide(L)'
;MTATNIDEVIARLDTIIEAECLQNSCMAYFPILYRKVTIRIKEGILNREFANNPRMEKLDVLFANRYIDAYECLASGKPITKSWKKAFDASKTEKLLIMQHLLLGINAHINLDLGIAVAETVGNDDELIDFEDDFNKINEILASMIAAVESKIISVSPLFGMLDKFGKGREDKLVSFSINIARDGAWLFANQYYFSHNKTNELNDRDVIIATLAQKLIRQKSWILKYLVKIIYFFEKKDVAKIVAVLKE
;
A
#
# COMPACT_ATOMS: atom_id res chain seq x y z
N MET A 1 7.40 -16.76 9.56
CA MET A 1 6.68 -16.68 10.87
C MET A 1 5.82 -15.43 10.88
N THR A 2 4.58 -15.54 11.30
CA THR A 2 3.62 -14.43 11.40
C THR A 2 4.01 -13.51 12.56
N ALA A 3 3.99 -12.18 12.36
CA ALA A 3 4.22 -11.21 13.43
C ALA A 3 3.04 -11.23 14.42
N THR A 4 3.32 -11.05 15.70
CA THR A 4 2.32 -11.12 16.80
C THR A 4 2.07 -9.77 17.46
N ASN A 5 2.92 -8.78 17.22
CA ASN A 5 2.83 -7.41 17.70
C ASN A 5 3.44 -6.44 16.69
N ILE A 6 3.20 -5.13 16.91
CA ILE A 6 3.63 -4.08 15.97
C ILE A 6 5.16 -3.94 15.87
N ASP A 7 5.89 -4.29 16.92
CA ASP A 7 7.37 -4.26 16.91
C ASP A 7 7.94 -5.35 16.00
N GLU A 8 7.36 -6.55 16.05
CA GLU A 8 7.72 -7.64 15.14
C GLU A 8 7.36 -7.30 13.69
N VAL A 9 6.23 -6.60 13.45
CA VAL A 9 5.88 -6.09 12.12
C VAL A 9 6.98 -5.17 11.59
N ILE A 10 7.40 -4.17 12.38
CA ILE A 10 8.46 -3.22 12.00
C ILE A 10 9.76 -3.97 11.68
N ALA A 11 10.16 -4.91 12.54
CA ALA A 11 11.37 -5.71 12.34
C ALA A 11 11.32 -6.56 11.05
N ARG A 12 10.15 -7.14 10.74
CA ARG A 12 9.94 -7.91 9.49
C ARG A 12 10.01 -7.01 8.26
N LEU A 13 9.40 -5.83 8.32
CA LEU A 13 9.49 -4.85 7.24
C LEU A 13 10.94 -4.40 7.02
N ASP A 14 11.72 -4.16 8.09
CA ASP A 14 13.15 -3.84 8.00
C ASP A 14 13.92 -4.97 7.30
N THR A 15 13.67 -6.23 7.66
CA THR A 15 14.31 -7.41 7.03
C THR A 15 14.00 -7.47 5.52
N ILE A 16 12.74 -7.24 5.13
CA ILE A 16 12.33 -7.22 3.71
C ILE A 16 13.03 -6.08 2.96
N ILE A 17 13.04 -4.87 3.55
CA ILE A 17 13.69 -3.69 2.95
C ILE A 17 15.17 -3.95 2.71
N GLU A 18 15.89 -4.48 3.71
CA GLU A 18 17.30 -4.79 3.61
C GLU A 18 17.58 -5.83 2.51
N ALA A 19 16.81 -6.91 2.48
CA ALA A 19 16.94 -7.96 1.45
C ALA A 19 16.74 -7.41 0.03
N GLU A 20 15.74 -6.57 -0.17
CA GLU A 20 15.43 -5.98 -1.49
C GLU A 20 16.46 -4.89 -1.88
N CYS A 21 16.98 -4.12 -0.91
CA CYS A 21 18.07 -3.17 -1.15
C CYS A 21 19.34 -3.87 -1.60
N LEU A 22 19.70 -5.01 -0.99
CA LEU A 22 20.87 -5.79 -1.39
C LEU A 22 20.77 -6.32 -2.83
N GLN A 23 19.56 -6.58 -3.31
CA GLN A 23 19.27 -7.01 -4.67
C GLN A 23 19.04 -5.86 -5.66
N ASN A 24 19.12 -4.61 -5.19
CA ASN A 24 18.75 -3.40 -5.95
C ASN A 24 17.34 -3.50 -6.55
N SER A 25 16.39 -4.07 -5.80
CA SER A 25 15.03 -4.38 -6.23
C SER A 25 14.05 -3.28 -5.84
N CYS A 26 13.22 -2.85 -6.80
CA CYS A 26 12.14 -1.88 -6.59
C CYS A 26 11.06 -2.38 -5.60
N MET A 27 11.08 -3.66 -5.23
CA MET A 27 10.20 -4.21 -4.19
C MET A 27 10.46 -3.58 -2.81
N ALA A 28 11.61 -2.91 -2.59
CA ALA A 28 11.91 -2.17 -1.37
C ALA A 28 11.04 -0.89 -1.18
N TYR A 29 10.45 -0.33 -2.25
CA TYR A 29 9.79 0.97 -2.18
C TYR A 29 8.49 0.96 -1.38
N PHE A 30 7.64 -0.04 -1.57
CA PHE A 30 6.39 -0.13 -0.81
C PHE A 30 6.64 -0.37 0.69
N PRO A 31 7.43 -1.37 1.12
CA PRO A 31 7.61 -1.65 2.53
C PRO A 31 8.31 -0.52 3.30
N ILE A 32 9.17 0.31 2.70
CA ILE A 32 9.74 1.46 3.40
C ILE A 32 8.70 2.54 3.70
N LEU A 33 7.76 2.81 2.77
CA LEU A 33 6.66 3.71 3.01
C LEU A 33 5.70 3.12 4.06
N TYR A 34 5.36 1.85 3.94
CA TYR A 34 4.46 1.16 4.86
C TYR A 34 5.04 1.11 6.29
N ARG A 35 6.33 0.81 6.44
CA ARG A 35 7.04 0.88 7.72
C ARG A 35 6.91 2.26 8.40
N LYS A 36 7.01 3.33 7.62
CA LYS A 36 6.85 4.70 8.15
C LYS A 36 5.44 4.93 8.70
N VAL A 37 4.43 4.44 7.98
CA VAL A 37 3.03 4.47 8.44
C VAL A 37 2.85 3.63 9.71
N THR A 38 3.36 2.40 9.74
CA THR A 38 3.28 1.50 10.91
C THR A 38 3.92 2.13 12.15
N ILE A 39 5.08 2.79 12.02
CA ILE A 39 5.72 3.51 13.13
C ILE A 39 4.80 4.62 13.65
N ARG A 40 4.20 5.41 12.76
CA ARG A 40 3.28 6.48 13.16
C ARG A 40 2.00 5.94 13.84
N ILE A 41 1.48 4.80 13.37
CA ILE A 41 0.36 4.11 14.04
C ILE A 41 0.77 3.63 15.43
N LYS A 42 1.96 3.04 15.58
CA LYS A 42 2.52 2.66 16.89
C LYS A 42 2.61 3.84 17.84
N GLU A 43 3.09 4.99 17.38
CA GLU A 43 3.12 6.23 18.16
C GLU A 43 1.71 6.65 18.61
N GLY A 44 0.72 6.57 17.70
CA GLY A 44 -0.67 6.86 18.00
C GLY A 44 -1.25 5.94 19.07
N ILE A 45 -0.93 4.64 19.01
CA ILE A 45 -1.34 3.66 20.03
C ILE A 45 -0.72 3.99 21.39
N LEU A 46 0.58 4.29 21.44
CA LEU A 46 1.29 4.65 22.66
C LEU A 46 0.76 5.95 23.29
N ASN A 47 0.42 6.92 22.46
CA ASN A 47 -0.14 8.21 22.86
C ASN A 47 -1.65 8.17 23.13
N ARG A 48 -2.28 7.00 22.96
CA ARG A 48 -3.74 6.79 23.16
C ARG A 48 -4.58 7.69 22.24
N GLU A 49 -4.20 7.82 20.99
CA GLU A 49 -4.91 8.62 19.99
C GLU A 49 -6.18 7.93 19.47
N PHE A 50 -6.37 6.62 19.74
CA PHE A 50 -7.50 5.82 19.29
C PHE A 50 -8.45 5.52 20.45
N ALA A 51 -9.74 5.35 20.18
CA ALA A 51 -10.72 4.94 21.17
C ALA A 51 -10.42 3.54 21.73
N ASN A 52 -9.96 2.62 20.88
CA ASN A 52 -9.57 1.26 21.27
C ASN A 52 -8.16 0.92 20.73
N ASN A 53 -7.11 1.32 21.48
CA ASN A 53 -5.71 1.10 21.09
C ASN A 53 -5.35 -0.39 20.94
N PRO A 54 -5.77 -1.35 21.79
CA PRO A 54 -5.53 -2.77 21.57
C PRO A 54 -6.13 -3.30 20.26
N ARG A 55 -7.33 -2.84 19.90
CA ARG A 55 -7.99 -3.20 18.62
C ARG A 55 -7.21 -2.65 17.44
N MET A 56 -6.67 -1.43 17.55
CA MET A 56 -5.86 -0.82 16.50
C MET A 56 -4.53 -1.54 16.31
N GLU A 57 -3.88 -2.00 17.38
CA GLU A 57 -2.69 -2.85 17.27
C GLU A 57 -3.02 -4.18 16.59
N LYS A 58 -4.11 -4.83 16.98
CA LYS A 58 -4.58 -6.07 16.34
C LYS A 58 -4.82 -5.87 14.84
N LEU A 59 -5.49 -4.76 14.46
CA LEU A 59 -5.69 -4.43 13.05
C LEU A 59 -4.37 -4.29 12.32
N ASP A 60 -3.43 -3.48 12.83
CA ASP A 60 -2.16 -3.21 12.17
C ASP A 60 -1.35 -4.50 11.98
N VAL A 61 -1.33 -5.38 12.99
CA VAL A 61 -0.65 -6.69 12.93
C VAL A 61 -1.29 -7.60 11.88
N LEU A 62 -2.62 -7.75 11.87
CA LEU A 62 -3.32 -8.57 10.88
C LEU A 62 -3.11 -8.02 9.46
N PHE A 63 -3.21 -6.71 9.31
CA PHE A 63 -3.04 -6.02 8.04
C PHE A 63 -1.60 -6.18 7.51
N ALA A 64 -0.60 -6.01 8.36
CA ALA A 64 0.80 -6.17 7.97
C ALA A 64 1.15 -7.61 7.59
N ASN A 65 0.64 -8.59 8.32
CA ASN A 65 0.89 -9.99 8.02
C ASN A 65 0.40 -10.38 6.63
N ARG A 66 -0.67 -9.77 6.11
CA ARG A 66 -1.14 -10.05 4.74
C ARG A 66 -0.10 -9.69 3.68
N TYR A 67 0.59 -8.56 3.83
CA TYR A 67 1.70 -8.20 2.95
C TYR A 67 2.91 -9.12 3.16
N ILE A 68 3.31 -9.35 4.41
CA ILE A 68 4.47 -10.18 4.77
C ILE A 68 4.27 -11.59 4.22
N ASP A 69 3.08 -12.18 4.40
CA ASP A 69 2.74 -13.50 3.89
C ASP A 69 2.77 -13.54 2.35
N ALA A 70 2.24 -12.51 1.68
CA ALA A 70 2.30 -12.41 0.22
C ALA A 70 3.76 -12.39 -0.28
N TYR A 71 4.64 -11.64 0.39
CA TYR A 71 6.06 -11.58 0.07
C TYR A 71 6.77 -12.94 0.30
N GLU A 72 6.54 -13.58 1.45
CA GLU A 72 7.13 -14.88 1.78
C GLU A 72 6.59 -16.00 0.87
N CYS A 73 5.30 -15.96 0.53
CA CYS A 73 4.71 -16.90 -0.43
C CYS A 73 5.31 -16.75 -1.82
N LEU A 74 5.55 -15.51 -2.28
CA LEU A 74 6.25 -15.27 -3.56
C LEU A 74 7.65 -15.89 -3.54
N ALA A 75 8.42 -15.66 -2.48
CA ALA A 75 9.78 -16.18 -2.34
C ALA A 75 9.82 -17.72 -2.31
N SER A 76 8.79 -18.36 -1.75
CA SER A 76 8.67 -19.82 -1.68
C SER A 76 7.86 -20.45 -2.83
N GLY A 77 7.49 -19.66 -3.85
CA GLY A 77 6.72 -20.16 -5.01
C GLY A 77 5.30 -20.58 -4.70
N LYS A 78 4.75 -20.15 -3.56
CA LYS A 78 3.36 -20.44 -3.18
C LYS A 78 2.38 -19.47 -3.86
N PRO A 79 1.10 -19.86 -4.02
CA PRO A 79 0.09 -18.96 -4.56
C PRO A 79 -0.08 -17.68 -3.73
N ILE A 80 -0.24 -16.56 -4.43
CA ILE A 80 -0.57 -15.24 -3.86
C ILE A 80 -1.76 -14.65 -4.61
N THR A 81 -2.38 -13.60 -4.06
CA THR A 81 -3.47 -12.89 -4.74
C THR A 81 -3.00 -12.28 -6.06
N LYS A 82 -3.92 -12.11 -7.01
CA LYS A 82 -3.63 -11.54 -8.35
C LYS A 82 -3.15 -10.10 -8.26
N SER A 83 -3.67 -9.34 -7.30
CA SER A 83 -3.26 -7.95 -7.02
C SER A 83 -1.79 -7.86 -6.58
N TRP A 84 -1.37 -8.67 -5.60
CA TRP A 84 0.04 -8.76 -5.19
C TRP A 84 0.92 -9.33 -6.30
N LYS A 85 0.45 -10.35 -7.02
CA LYS A 85 1.19 -10.88 -8.16
C LYS A 85 1.47 -9.79 -9.20
N LYS A 86 0.50 -8.92 -9.52
CA LYS A 86 0.69 -7.79 -10.44
C LYS A 86 1.72 -6.79 -9.92
N ALA A 87 1.69 -6.45 -8.64
CA ALA A 87 2.66 -5.54 -8.02
C ALA A 87 4.09 -6.11 -8.08
N PHE A 88 4.27 -7.36 -7.68
CA PHE A 88 5.58 -8.01 -7.65
C PHE A 88 6.13 -8.34 -9.06
N ASP A 89 5.30 -8.79 -10.00
CA ASP A 89 5.73 -9.03 -11.38
C ASP A 89 6.18 -7.71 -12.04
N ALA A 90 5.46 -6.61 -11.79
CA ALA A 90 5.80 -5.30 -12.33
C ALA A 90 7.18 -4.80 -11.86
N SER A 91 7.57 -5.10 -10.62
CA SER A 91 8.90 -4.74 -10.11
C SER A 91 10.05 -5.45 -10.82
N LYS A 92 9.79 -6.61 -11.42
CA LYS A 92 10.77 -7.45 -12.10
C LYS A 92 10.84 -7.21 -13.61
N THR A 93 9.73 -6.81 -14.22
CA THR A 93 9.55 -6.87 -15.68
C THR A 93 9.29 -5.51 -16.32
N GLU A 94 8.78 -4.53 -15.58
CA GLU A 94 8.33 -3.25 -16.13
C GLU A 94 9.27 -2.11 -15.72
N LYS A 95 9.51 -1.19 -16.64
CA LYS A 95 10.22 0.06 -16.38
C LYS A 95 9.24 1.11 -15.89
N LEU A 96 8.91 1.06 -14.61
CA LEU A 96 7.94 1.92 -13.96
C LEU A 96 8.61 3.03 -13.14
N LEU A 97 7.86 4.11 -12.90
CA LEU A 97 8.24 5.17 -11.97
C LEU A 97 8.25 4.64 -10.52
N ILE A 98 9.07 5.25 -9.67
CA ILE A 98 9.07 5.00 -8.21
C ILE A 98 7.63 5.07 -7.67
N MET A 99 6.88 6.13 -8.06
CA MET A 99 5.49 6.30 -7.65
C MET A 99 4.59 5.15 -8.14
N GLN A 100 4.79 4.62 -9.34
CA GLN A 100 3.98 3.49 -9.82
C GLN A 100 4.21 2.24 -8.99
N HIS A 101 5.46 1.95 -8.59
CA HIS A 101 5.75 0.84 -7.68
C HIS A 101 5.08 1.03 -6.31
N LEU A 102 5.14 2.24 -5.74
CA LEU A 102 4.43 2.58 -4.50
C LEU A 102 2.92 2.37 -4.64
N LEU A 103 2.32 2.93 -5.69
CA LEU A 103 0.87 2.82 -5.92
C LEU A 103 0.40 1.38 -6.17
N LEU A 104 1.21 0.52 -6.77
CA LEU A 104 0.88 -0.90 -6.95
C LEU A 104 0.80 -1.63 -5.61
N GLY A 105 1.77 -1.39 -4.71
CA GLY A 105 1.72 -1.93 -3.36
C GLY A 105 0.55 -1.37 -2.55
N ILE A 106 0.36 -0.05 -2.55
CA ILE A 106 -0.77 0.63 -1.89
C ILE A 106 -2.10 0.09 -2.42
N ASN A 107 -2.23 -0.11 -3.72
CA ASN A 107 -3.45 -0.64 -4.35
C ASN A 107 -3.80 -2.05 -3.85
N ALA A 108 -2.84 -2.98 -3.81
CA ALA A 108 -3.08 -4.33 -3.32
C ALA A 108 -3.39 -4.30 -1.80
N HIS A 109 -2.59 -3.56 -1.04
CA HIS A 109 -2.69 -3.52 0.40
C HIS A 109 -3.97 -2.81 0.88
N ILE A 110 -4.25 -1.58 0.46
CA ILE A 110 -5.42 -0.84 0.93
C ILE A 110 -6.72 -1.38 0.31
N ASN A 111 -6.78 -1.56 -1.01
CA ASN A 111 -8.04 -1.92 -1.68
C ASN A 111 -8.48 -3.38 -1.44
N LEU A 112 -7.56 -4.29 -1.07
CA LEU A 112 -7.88 -5.70 -0.78
C LEU A 112 -7.62 -6.07 0.67
N ASP A 113 -6.35 -5.98 1.13
CA ASP A 113 -5.95 -6.54 2.41
C ASP A 113 -6.57 -5.82 3.60
N LEU A 114 -6.72 -4.48 3.54
CA LEU A 114 -7.28 -3.69 4.64
C LEU A 114 -8.70 -4.12 4.98
N GLY A 115 -9.56 -4.32 3.98
CA GLY A 115 -10.94 -4.74 4.24
C GLY A 115 -11.03 -6.12 4.90
N ILE A 116 -10.15 -7.04 4.53
CA ILE A 116 -10.07 -8.37 5.16
C ILE A 116 -9.57 -8.24 6.60
N ALA A 117 -8.49 -7.46 6.81
CA ALA A 117 -7.91 -7.26 8.14
C ALA A 117 -8.91 -6.60 9.12
N VAL A 118 -9.70 -5.61 8.66
CA VAL A 118 -10.79 -5.01 9.43
C VAL A 118 -11.80 -6.09 9.84
N ALA A 119 -12.30 -6.88 8.89
CA ALA A 119 -13.30 -7.92 9.16
C ALA A 119 -12.78 -9.03 10.10
N GLU A 120 -11.47 -9.31 10.07
CA GLU A 120 -10.82 -10.29 10.96
C GLU A 120 -10.45 -9.70 12.33
N THR A 121 -10.43 -8.38 12.45
CA THR A 121 -10.15 -7.69 13.71
C THR A 121 -11.34 -7.72 14.66
N VAL A 122 -12.55 -7.55 14.14
CA VAL A 122 -13.78 -7.47 14.94
C VAL A 122 -14.27 -8.85 15.35
N GLY A 123 -14.85 -8.95 16.56
CA GLY A 123 -15.39 -10.18 17.10
C GLY A 123 -16.92 -10.29 16.99
N ASN A 124 -17.62 -9.15 16.84
CA ASN A 124 -19.10 -9.09 16.75
C ASN A 124 -19.55 -7.81 16.01
N ASP A 125 -20.85 -7.72 15.71
CA ASP A 125 -21.43 -6.63 14.90
C ASP A 125 -21.31 -5.26 15.58
N ASP A 126 -21.47 -5.18 16.89
CA ASP A 126 -21.34 -3.93 17.63
C ASP A 126 -19.90 -3.39 17.56
N GLU A 127 -18.89 -4.27 17.63
CA GLU A 127 -17.49 -3.87 17.45
C GLU A 127 -17.22 -3.31 16.04
N LEU A 128 -17.90 -3.80 15.00
CA LEU A 128 -17.74 -3.27 13.65
C LEU A 128 -18.27 -1.84 13.55
N ILE A 129 -19.39 -1.52 14.18
CA ILE A 129 -19.96 -0.17 14.21
C ILE A 129 -19.02 0.78 14.97
N ASP A 130 -18.58 0.39 16.17
CA ASP A 130 -17.69 1.19 17.02
C ASP A 130 -16.28 1.37 16.41
N PHE A 131 -15.94 0.61 15.37
CA PHE A 131 -14.62 0.67 14.76
C PHE A 131 -14.48 1.80 13.73
N GLU A 132 -15.57 2.32 13.20
CA GLU A 132 -15.53 3.29 12.09
C GLU A 132 -14.77 4.56 12.46
N ASP A 133 -14.93 5.05 13.68
CA ASP A 133 -14.24 6.26 14.16
C ASP A 133 -12.73 6.05 14.22
N ASP A 134 -12.26 4.94 14.82
CA ASP A 134 -10.84 4.58 14.85
C ASP A 134 -10.28 4.33 13.43
N PHE A 135 -11.05 3.68 12.57
CA PHE A 135 -10.69 3.48 11.18
C PHE A 135 -10.52 4.82 10.44
N ASN A 136 -11.43 5.77 10.66
CA ASN A 136 -11.36 7.09 10.05
C ASN A 136 -10.23 7.95 10.64
N LYS A 137 -9.87 7.77 11.91
CA LYS A 137 -8.72 8.45 12.54
C LYS A 137 -7.41 8.20 11.79
N ILE A 138 -7.24 7.01 11.20
CA ILE A 138 -6.08 6.70 10.36
C ILE A 138 -6.04 7.61 9.11
N ASN A 139 -7.19 8.06 8.57
CA ASN A 139 -7.20 8.98 7.43
C ASN A 139 -6.54 10.31 7.77
N GLU A 140 -6.77 10.84 9.00
CA GLU A 140 -6.12 12.06 9.47
C GLU A 140 -4.60 11.87 9.61
N ILE A 141 -4.17 10.72 10.14
CA ILE A 141 -2.76 10.36 10.27
C ILE A 141 -2.10 10.31 8.88
N LEU A 142 -2.69 9.60 7.93
CA LEU A 142 -2.17 9.49 6.57
C LEU A 142 -2.13 10.86 5.88
N ALA A 143 -3.18 11.67 6.04
CA ALA A 143 -3.22 13.03 5.47
C ALA A 143 -2.07 13.91 6.00
N SER A 144 -1.73 13.79 7.29
CA SER A 144 -0.62 14.53 7.89
C SER A 144 0.75 14.14 7.32
N MET A 145 0.89 12.95 6.75
CA MET A 145 2.13 12.42 6.20
C MET A 145 2.32 12.75 4.70
N ILE A 146 1.23 13.08 3.97
CA ILE A 146 1.26 13.24 2.50
C ILE A 146 2.32 14.23 2.06
N ALA A 147 2.34 15.43 2.61
CA ALA A 147 3.28 16.50 2.18
C ALA A 147 4.75 16.08 2.35
N ALA A 148 5.07 15.39 3.46
CA ALA A 148 6.41 14.88 3.71
C ALA A 148 6.81 13.80 2.70
N VAL A 149 5.90 12.86 2.43
CA VAL A 149 6.13 11.78 1.45
C VAL A 149 6.28 12.34 0.04
N GLU A 150 5.43 13.28 -0.39
CA GLU A 150 5.53 13.93 -1.69
C GLU A 150 6.87 14.64 -1.87
N SER A 151 7.33 15.40 -0.86
CA SER A 151 8.63 16.07 -0.87
C SER A 151 9.78 15.08 -1.09
N LYS A 152 9.74 13.92 -0.41
CA LYS A 152 10.74 12.86 -0.57
C LYS A 152 10.69 12.24 -1.97
N ILE A 153 9.49 11.99 -2.50
CA ILE A 153 9.33 11.48 -3.87
C ILE A 153 9.91 12.46 -4.90
N ILE A 154 9.63 13.75 -4.77
CA ILE A 154 10.18 14.79 -5.68
C ILE A 154 11.71 14.80 -5.63
N SER A 155 12.33 14.56 -4.48
CA SER A 155 13.79 14.54 -4.35
C SER A 155 14.47 13.36 -5.07
N VAL A 156 13.76 12.26 -5.28
CA VAL A 156 14.24 11.08 -6.01
C VAL A 156 13.68 10.98 -7.44
N SER A 157 12.59 11.69 -7.72
CA SER A 157 11.90 11.79 -9.02
C SER A 157 11.63 13.28 -9.35
N PRO A 158 12.67 14.06 -9.74
CA PRO A 158 12.58 15.52 -9.82
C PRO A 158 11.52 16.05 -10.78
N LEU A 159 11.18 15.30 -11.81
CA LEU A 159 10.17 15.68 -12.81
C LEU A 159 8.76 15.12 -12.51
N PHE A 160 8.57 14.47 -11.35
CA PHE A 160 7.29 13.86 -10.99
C PHE A 160 6.13 14.88 -10.99
N GLY A 161 6.34 16.11 -10.49
CA GLY A 161 5.35 17.18 -10.52
C GLY A 161 4.84 17.59 -11.93
N MET A 162 5.51 17.14 -12.99
CA MET A 162 4.99 17.32 -14.36
C MET A 162 3.71 16.51 -14.61
N LEU A 163 3.52 15.37 -13.91
CA LEU A 163 2.29 14.58 -14.04
C LEU A 163 1.07 15.40 -13.58
N ASP A 164 1.17 16.12 -12.47
CA ASP A 164 0.10 16.97 -11.96
C ASP A 164 -0.20 18.13 -12.91
N LYS A 165 0.84 18.73 -13.48
CA LYS A 165 0.71 19.88 -14.38
C LYS A 165 0.08 19.49 -15.74
N PHE A 166 0.48 18.36 -16.31
CA PHE A 166 0.04 17.91 -17.63
C PHE A 166 -1.01 16.81 -17.60
N GLY A 167 -1.26 16.19 -16.43
CA GLY A 167 -2.25 15.16 -16.22
C GLY A 167 -3.63 15.68 -15.85
N LYS A 168 -3.78 16.96 -15.46
CA LYS A 168 -5.08 17.57 -15.08
C LYS A 168 -6.12 17.41 -16.19
N GLY A 169 -7.31 16.95 -15.81
CA GLY A 169 -8.41 16.72 -16.74
C GLY A 169 -8.36 15.38 -17.50
N ARG A 170 -7.46 14.48 -17.16
CA ARG A 170 -7.33 13.15 -17.78
C ARG A 170 -7.75 12.07 -16.79
N GLU A 171 -8.61 11.16 -17.22
CA GLU A 171 -9.07 9.99 -16.46
C GLU A 171 -7.99 8.88 -16.44
N ASP A 172 -6.77 9.21 -16.03
CA ASP A 172 -5.70 8.22 -15.88
C ASP A 172 -5.52 7.88 -14.39
N LYS A 173 -5.47 6.59 -14.08
CA LYS A 173 -5.42 6.11 -12.69
C LYS A 173 -4.13 6.46 -11.97
N LEU A 174 -3.04 6.65 -12.70
CA LEU A 174 -1.78 7.11 -12.12
C LEU A 174 -1.90 8.53 -11.54
N VAL A 175 -2.70 9.40 -12.19
CA VAL A 175 -2.91 10.78 -11.76
C VAL A 175 -4.08 10.93 -10.77
N SER A 176 -5.08 10.04 -10.86
CA SER A 176 -6.33 10.12 -10.11
C SER A 176 -6.45 9.11 -8.95
N PHE A 177 -5.36 8.44 -8.56
CA PHE A 177 -5.40 7.54 -7.39
C PHE A 177 -5.59 8.36 -6.11
N SER A 178 -6.57 7.97 -5.31
CA SER A 178 -6.85 8.60 -4.01
C SER A 178 -6.84 7.54 -2.91
N ILE A 179 -6.03 7.77 -1.88
CA ILE A 179 -5.96 6.90 -0.70
C ILE A 179 -7.29 6.92 0.06
N ASN A 180 -7.95 8.08 0.17
CA ASN A 180 -9.25 8.18 0.85
C ASN A 180 -10.30 7.32 0.15
N ILE A 181 -10.44 7.45 -1.18
CA ILE A 181 -11.38 6.61 -1.96
C ILE A 181 -11.04 5.11 -1.82
N ALA A 182 -9.75 4.76 -1.79
CA ALA A 182 -9.33 3.38 -1.59
C ALA A 182 -9.72 2.85 -0.22
N ARG A 183 -9.58 3.67 0.84
CA ARG A 183 -9.96 3.31 2.21
C ARG A 183 -11.48 3.23 2.39
N ASP A 184 -12.25 4.16 1.81
CA ASP A 184 -13.71 4.08 1.80
C ASP A 184 -14.17 2.77 1.13
N GLY A 185 -13.56 2.43 0.00
CA GLY A 185 -13.80 1.17 -0.70
C GLY A 185 -13.36 -0.07 0.11
N ALA A 186 -12.32 0.04 0.94
CA ALA A 186 -11.89 -1.02 1.84
C ALA A 186 -12.87 -1.20 3.01
N TRP A 187 -13.43 -0.12 3.57
CA TRP A 187 -14.45 -0.17 4.61
C TRP A 187 -15.72 -0.86 4.11
N LEU A 188 -16.20 -0.47 2.93
CA LEU A 188 -17.36 -1.13 2.29
C LEU A 188 -17.10 -2.63 2.06
N PHE A 189 -15.89 -2.96 1.59
CA PHE A 189 -15.51 -4.36 1.39
C PHE A 189 -15.36 -5.12 2.72
N ALA A 190 -14.88 -4.49 3.79
CA ALA A 190 -14.80 -5.09 5.11
C ALA A 190 -16.17 -5.53 5.59
N ASN A 191 -17.19 -4.65 5.47
CA ASN A 191 -18.57 -4.96 5.82
C ASN A 191 -19.11 -6.12 4.97
N GLN A 192 -18.94 -6.06 3.64
CA GLN A 192 -19.36 -7.12 2.73
C GLN A 192 -18.71 -8.46 3.08
N TYR A 193 -17.40 -8.46 3.30
CA TYR A 193 -16.62 -9.66 3.62
C TYR A 193 -16.98 -10.21 5.01
N TYR A 194 -17.22 -9.34 6.01
CA TYR A 194 -17.60 -9.74 7.36
C TYR A 194 -18.92 -10.53 7.37
N PHE A 195 -19.96 -10.03 6.71
CA PHE A 195 -21.29 -10.65 6.66
C PHE A 195 -21.42 -11.77 5.62
N SER A 196 -20.43 -11.98 4.76
CA SER A 196 -20.50 -12.98 3.71
C SER A 196 -20.42 -14.42 4.26
N HIS A 197 -21.29 -15.29 3.76
CA HIS A 197 -21.24 -16.74 3.99
C HIS A 197 -20.16 -17.44 3.13
N ASN A 198 -19.65 -16.77 2.09
CA ASN A 198 -18.61 -17.32 1.20
C ASN A 198 -17.45 -16.34 1.03
N LYS A 199 -16.64 -16.23 2.08
CA LYS A 199 -15.48 -15.34 2.14
C LYS A 199 -14.48 -15.56 1.01
N THR A 200 -14.34 -16.81 0.55
CA THR A 200 -13.41 -17.15 -0.55
C THR A 200 -13.86 -16.52 -1.87
N ASN A 201 -15.15 -16.55 -2.19
CA ASN A 201 -15.65 -15.91 -3.40
C ASN A 201 -15.53 -14.40 -3.32
N GLU A 202 -15.90 -13.77 -2.20
CA GLU A 202 -15.76 -12.33 -1.98
C GLU A 202 -14.31 -11.86 -2.18
N LEU A 203 -13.36 -12.59 -1.59
CA LEU A 203 -11.94 -12.31 -1.76
C LEU A 203 -11.52 -12.41 -3.22
N ASN A 204 -11.89 -13.50 -3.91
CA ASN A 204 -11.50 -13.72 -5.30
C ASN A 204 -12.07 -12.66 -6.25
N ASP A 205 -13.33 -12.28 -6.07
CA ASP A 205 -14.00 -11.27 -6.90
C ASP A 205 -13.36 -9.88 -6.67
N ARG A 206 -13.13 -9.52 -5.40
CA ARG A 206 -12.44 -8.28 -5.06
C ARG A 206 -11.02 -8.25 -5.62
N ASP A 207 -10.25 -9.33 -5.48
CA ASP A 207 -8.88 -9.44 -5.99
C ASP A 207 -8.79 -9.26 -7.51
N VAL A 208 -9.75 -9.78 -8.28
CA VAL A 208 -9.82 -9.55 -9.74
C VAL A 208 -10.01 -8.07 -10.06
N ILE A 209 -10.89 -7.38 -9.33
CA ILE A 209 -11.11 -5.93 -9.50
C ILE A 209 -9.82 -5.15 -9.21
N ILE A 210 -9.15 -5.46 -8.10
CA ILE A 210 -7.94 -4.76 -7.66
C ILE A 210 -6.76 -5.07 -8.59
N ALA A 211 -6.62 -6.29 -9.09
CA ALA A 211 -5.63 -6.64 -10.11
C ALA A 211 -5.89 -5.90 -11.44
N THR A 212 -7.15 -5.66 -11.79
CA THR A 212 -7.52 -4.86 -12.97
C THR A 212 -7.15 -3.38 -12.77
N LEU A 213 -7.31 -2.83 -11.56
CA LEU A 213 -6.86 -1.48 -11.22
C LEU A 213 -5.32 -1.38 -11.31
N ALA A 214 -4.59 -2.38 -10.79
CA ALA A 214 -3.14 -2.46 -10.92
C ALA A 214 -2.69 -2.38 -12.39
N GLN A 215 -3.37 -3.07 -13.31
CA GLN A 215 -3.06 -3.00 -14.75
C GLN A 215 -3.23 -1.57 -15.32
N LYS A 216 -4.19 -0.79 -14.80
CA LYS A 216 -4.40 0.61 -15.20
C LYS A 216 -3.34 1.54 -14.62
N LEU A 217 -2.77 1.23 -13.46
CA LEU A 217 -1.63 1.94 -12.88
C LEU A 217 -0.33 1.69 -13.66
N ILE A 218 -0.15 0.48 -14.18
CA ILE A 218 1.01 0.11 -15.01
C ILE A 218 0.94 0.78 -16.39
N ARG A 219 -0.23 0.73 -17.03
CA ARG A 219 -0.41 1.15 -18.44
C ARG A 219 -1.29 2.38 -18.54
N GLN A 220 -0.68 3.51 -18.88
CA GLN A 220 -1.41 4.75 -19.19
C GLN A 220 -2.15 4.60 -20.53
N LYS A 221 -3.38 5.11 -20.61
CA LYS A 221 -4.16 5.14 -21.85
C LYS A 221 -3.68 6.24 -22.80
N SER A 222 -3.36 7.43 -22.26
CA SER A 222 -2.94 8.59 -23.02
C SER A 222 -1.52 8.44 -23.54
N TRP A 223 -1.30 8.69 -24.84
CA TRP A 223 0.03 8.68 -25.46
C TRP A 223 0.94 9.79 -24.86
N ILE A 224 0.36 10.93 -24.50
CA ILE A 224 1.08 12.04 -23.86
C ILE A 224 1.60 11.59 -22.50
N LEU A 225 0.76 10.93 -21.69
CA LEU A 225 1.18 10.40 -20.37
C LEU A 225 2.24 9.31 -20.52
N LYS A 226 2.14 8.45 -21.53
CA LYS A 226 3.19 7.46 -21.84
C LYS A 226 4.54 8.14 -22.13
N TYR A 227 4.52 9.25 -22.87
CA TYR A 227 5.74 9.99 -23.19
C TYR A 227 6.30 10.70 -21.94
N LEU A 228 5.45 11.36 -21.16
CA LEU A 228 5.83 11.99 -19.89
C LEU A 228 6.44 10.98 -18.92
N VAL A 229 5.80 9.83 -18.73
CA VAL A 229 6.31 8.74 -17.86
C VAL A 229 7.71 8.31 -18.29
N LYS A 230 7.97 8.17 -19.61
CA LYS A 230 9.30 7.84 -20.12
C LYS A 230 10.35 8.91 -19.81
N ILE A 231 9.98 10.19 -19.95
CA ILE A 231 10.87 11.31 -19.61
C ILE A 231 11.17 11.30 -18.11
N ILE A 232 10.14 11.23 -17.27
CA ILE A 232 10.29 11.21 -15.82
C ILE A 232 11.17 10.03 -15.42
N TYR A 233 10.87 8.84 -15.92
CA TYR A 233 11.65 7.64 -15.67
C TYR A 233 13.14 7.82 -15.99
N PHE A 234 13.47 8.52 -17.08
CA PHE A 234 14.87 8.75 -17.46
C PHE A 234 15.62 9.60 -16.43
N PHE A 235 14.94 10.56 -15.80
CA PHE A 235 15.55 11.47 -14.82
C PHE A 235 15.42 11.01 -13.36
N GLU A 236 14.66 9.95 -13.09
CA GLU A 236 14.57 9.38 -11.73
C GLU A 236 15.89 8.75 -11.29
N LYS A 237 16.16 8.82 -9.98
CA LYS A 237 17.24 8.05 -9.37
C LYS A 237 17.02 6.55 -9.59
N LYS A 238 18.11 5.78 -9.74
CA LYS A 238 18.04 4.33 -10.05
C LYS A 238 18.67 3.46 -8.96
N ASP A 239 19.40 4.04 -8.04
CA ASP A 239 20.02 3.34 -6.90
C ASP A 239 18.95 3.14 -5.83
N VAL A 240 18.46 1.91 -5.69
CA VAL A 240 17.37 1.56 -4.77
C VAL A 240 17.75 1.87 -3.32
N ALA A 241 18.96 1.58 -2.90
CA ALA A 241 19.40 1.84 -1.53
C ALA A 241 19.38 3.35 -1.20
N LYS A 242 19.82 4.20 -2.15
CA LYS A 242 19.74 5.67 -1.99
C LYS A 242 18.32 6.19 -2.00
N ILE A 243 17.44 5.61 -2.83
CA ILE A 243 16.01 5.97 -2.85
C ILE A 243 15.37 5.60 -1.51
N VAL A 244 15.59 4.40 -1.03
CA VAL A 244 15.08 3.91 0.27
C VAL A 244 15.61 4.77 1.42
N ALA A 245 16.89 5.15 1.43
CA ALA A 245 17.45 6.04 2.44
C ALA A 245 16.72 7.39 2.49
N VAL A 246 16.41 7.98 1.33
CA VAL A 246 15.64 9.23 1.23
C VAL A 246 14.20 9.05 1.70
N LEU A 247 13.54 7.95 1.34
CA LEU A 247 12.15 7.67 1.75
C LEU A 247 12.04 7.34 3.24
N LYS A 248 13.12 6.82 3.86
CA LYS A 248 13.18 6.49 5.30
C LYS A 248 13.21 7.74 6.18
N GLU A 249 13.89 8.80 5.78
CA GLU A 249 13.91 10.11 6.48
C GLU A 249 12.52 10.76 6.57
#